data_d9b21bdba3a56b92e418a0ab31d42fdf
#
_entry.id   d9b21bdba3a56b92e418a0ab31d42fdf
#
_cell.length_a   1.000
_cell.length_b   1.000
_cell.length_c   1.000
_cell.angle_alpha   90.00
_cell.angle_beta   90.00
_cell.angle_gamma   90.00
#
_symmetry.space_group_name_H-M   'P 1'
#
loop_
_entity.id
_entity.type
_entity.pdbx_description
1 polymer ?
#
loop_
_entity_poly.entity_id
_entity_poly.type
_entity_poly.pdbx_seq_one_letter_code
_entity_poly.pdbx_strand_id
1 'polypeptide(L)'
;RDRCLTNPELPYHAINSLNRLIQKTQAEVPVWADSLAHYWSVSQMDGRGNCTCQQCQTSDLHDGSPSGTMLKFVNQIAEHFPHKKIATLAYTYTRKAPLYTKPASNVVIQMCAIETARQGINFPIATSNIHATFRKDLVDWGKICNEILVWDYVIQFQNLVSPFPNFSTMQDNINSVSYTHLRAHE
;
A
#
# COMPACT_ATOMS: atom_id res chain seq x y z
N ARG A 1 12.39 9.58 10.58
CA ARG A 1 12.17 9.99 9.18
C ARG A 1 12.53 8.85 8.25
N ASP A 2 11.74 8.67 7.20
CA ASP A 2 12.06 7.75 6.14
C ASP A 2 13.31 8.15 5.35
N ARG A 3 13.85 7.20 4.60
CA ARG A 3 14.99 7.43 3.72
C ARG A 3 14.62 8.40 2.59
N CYS A 4 15.61 9.07 2.04
CA CYS A 4 15.43 9.92 0.87
C CYS A 4 15.18 9.08 -0.38
N LEU A 5 13.93 8.98 -0.84
CA LEU A 5 13.54 8.14 -1.98
C LEU A 5 14.00 8.70 -3.33
N THR A 6 14.43 9.98 -3.37
CA THR A 6 15.04 10.59 -4.55
C THR A 6 16.56 10.44 -4.58
N ASN A 7 17.17 9.76 -3.59
CA ASN A 7 18.59 9.42 -3.65
C ASN A 7 18.82 8.37 -4.77
N PRO A 8 19.67 8.67 -5.78
CA PRO A 8 19.86 7.79 -6.93
C PRO A 8 20.51 6.43 -6.60
N GLU A 9 21.20 6.32 -5.47
CA GLU A 9 21.81 5.06 -5.05
C GLU A 9 20.84 4.13 -4.32
N LEU A 10 19.73 4.68 -3.78
CA LEU A 10 18.82 3.91 -2.94
C LEU A 10 18.13 2.74 -3.69
N PRO A 11 17.66 2.91 -4.94
CA PRO A 11 17.08 1.80 -5.70
C PRO A 11 18.05 0.63 -5.87
N TYR A 12 19.32 0.90 -6.18
CA TYR A 12 20.34 -0.14 -6.30
C TYR A 12 20.49 -0.96 -5.02
N HIS A 13 20.57 -0.31 -3.88
CA HIS A 13 20.67 -1.01 -2.58
C HIS A 13 19.41 -1.79 -2.25
N ALA A 14 18.24 -1.25 -2.57
CA ALA A 14 16.96 -1.92 -2.35
C ALA A 14 16.82 -3.17 -3.24
N ILE A 15 17.16 -3.08 -4.52
CA ILE A 15 17.16 -4.19 -5.47
C ILE A 15 18.08 -5.32 -4.99
N ASN A 16 19.31 -4.99 -4.60
CA ASN A 16 20.28 -5.98 -4.10
C ASN A 16 19.81 -6.65 -2.81
N SER A 17 19.17 -5.90 -1.92
CA SER A 17 18.62 -6.44 -0.67
C SER A 17 17.43 -7.34 -0.92
N LEU A 18 16.52 -6.93 -1.80
CA LEU A 18 15.36 -7.72 -2.18
C LEU A 18 15.79 -9.01 -2.90
N ASN A 19 16.74 -8.93 -3.82
CA ASN A 19 17.26 -10.11 -4.51
C ASN A 19 17.84 -11.15 -3.56
N ARG A 20 18.63 -10.71 -2.58
CA ARG A 20 19.17 -11.60 -1.52
C ARG A 20 18.04 -12.23 -0.69
N LEU A 21 17.00 -11.46 -0.37
CA LEU A 21 15.86 -11.97 0.38
C LEU A 21 15.08 -13.02 -0.43
N ILE A 22 14.84 -12.76 -1.72
CA ILE A 22 14.19 -13.70 -2.63
C ILE A 22 14.98 -15.01 -2.70
N GLN A 23 16.28 -14.94 -2.96
CA GLN A 23 17.15 -16.11 -3.05
C GLN A 23 17.17 -16.92 -1.74
N LYS A 24 17.25 -16.24 -0.60
CA LYS A 24 17.20 -16.88 0.71
C LYS A 24 15.86 -17.62 0.90
N THR A 25 14.75 -16.95 0.63
CA THR A 25 13.42 -17.56 0.77
C THR A 25 13.26 -18.76 -0.14
N GLN A 26 13.70 -18.68 -1.40
CA GLN A 26 13.64 -19.79 -2.35
C GLN A 26 14.48 -21.00 -1.91
N ALA A 27 15.57 -20.77 -1.22
CA ALA A 27 16.40 -21.85 -0.67
C ALA A 27 15.79 -22.54 0.57
N GLU A 28 14.94 -21.81 1.29
CA GLU A 28 14.32 -22.28 2.56
C GLU A 28 12.94 -22.91 2.37
N VAL A 29 12.26 -22.64 1.25
CA VAL A 29 10.89 -23.15 0.99
C VAL A 29 10.88 -24.27 -0.03
N PRO A 30 9.97 -25.24 0.08
CA PRO A 30 9.79 -26.25 -0.96
C PRO A 30 9.42 -25.63 -2.32
N VAL A 31 9.81 -26.27 -3.42
CA VAL A 31 9.58 -25.77 -4.79
C VAL A 31 8.10 -25.40 -5.05
N TRP A 32 7.16 -26.21 -4.52
CA TRP A 32 5.73 -25.89 -4.65
C TRP A 32 5.29 -24.62 -3.91
N ALA A 33 5.97 -24.27 -2.82
CA ALA A 33 5.66 -23.07 -2.04
C ALA A 33 6.28 -21.81 -2.66
N ASP A 34 7.36 -21.92 -3.41
CA ASP A 34 7.95 -20.79 -4.16
C ASP A 34 6.96 -20.24 -5.19
N SER A 35 6.15 -21.09 -5.79
CA SER A 35 5.08 -20.67 -6.71
C SER A 35 3.99 -19.84 -6.03
N LEU A 36 3.85 -19.92 -4.71
CA LEU A 36 2.88 -19.16 -3.91
C LEU A 36 3.46 -17.85 -3.35
N ALA A 37 4.78 -17.73 -3.23
CA ALA A 37 5.45 -16.53 -2.72
C ALA A 37 5.62 -15.47 -3.82
N HIS A 38 4.50 -14.89 -4.27
CA HIS A 38 4.52 -13.92 -5.37
C HIS A 38 4.67 -12.47 -4.91
N TYR A 39 4.32 -12.14 -3.66
CA TYR A 39 4.28 -10.78 -3.14
C TYR A 39 5.52 -10.45 -2.31
N TRP A 40 6.19 -9.37 -2.68
CA TRP A 40 7.37 -8.85 -1.98
C TRP A 40 7.14 -7.40 -1.61
N SER A 41 7.22 -7.08 -0.32
CA SER A 41 6.93 -5.74 0.16
C SER A 41 8.15 -4.82 0.06
N VAL A 42 7.94 -3.67 -0.56
CA VAL A 42 8.86 -2.52 -0.57
C VAL A 42 8.06 -1.31 -0.13
N SER A 43 8.12 -0.99 1.15
CA SER A 43 7.22 -0.02 1.77
C SER A 43 7.98 0.99 2.61
N GLN A 44 7.29 2.08 2.94
CA GLN A 44 7.73 3.03 3.95
C GLN A 44 7.90 2.37 5.32
N MET A 45 8.67 3.01 6.17
CA MET A 45 8.77 2.63 7.59
C MET A 45 7.48 3.03 8.35
N ASP A 46 7.22 2.35 9.45
CA ASP A 46 6.12 2.71 10.35
C ASP A 46 6.46 4.01 11.10
N GLY A 47 6.16 5.12 10.47
CA GLY A 47 6.47 6.44 10.99
C GLY A 47 5.65 7.54 10.32
N ARG A 48 5.76 8.78 10.85
CA ARG A 48 4.99 9.93 10.36
C ARG A 48 5.79 10.90 9.50
N GLY A 49 7.01 10.55 9.10
CA GLY A 49 7.89 11.52 8.47
C GLY A 49 8.56 11.01 7.20
N ASN A 50 8.07 11.45 6.04
CA ASN A 50 8.79 11.33 4.77
C ASN A 50 10.02 12.26 4.71
N CYS A 51 10.87 12.06 3.72
CA CYS A 51 11.98 12.94 3.42
C CYS A 51 11.47 14.30 2.94
N THR A 52 12.02 15.39 3.49
CA THR A 52 11.66 16.77 3.17
C THR A 52 12.78 17.53 2.44
N CYS A 53 13.71 16.82 1.77
CA CYS A 53 14.67 17.49 0.90
C CYS A 53 13.96 18.13 -0.31
N GLN A 54 14.59 19.09 -0.95
CA GLN A 54 13.99 19.84 -2.05
C GLN A 54 13.47 18.93 -3.18
N GLN A 55 14.22 17.89 -3.54
CA GLN A 55 13.82 16.95 -4.61
C GLN A 55 12.57 16.15 -4.23
N CYS A 56 12.50 15.62 -2.99
CA CYS A 56 11.31 14.93 -2.51
C CYS A 56 10.11 15.87 -2.46
N GLN A 57 10.27 17.08 -1.91
CA GLN A 57 9.19 18.06 -1.85
C GLN A 57 8.68 18.44 -3.25
N THR A 58 9.57 18.67 -4.22
CA THR A 58 9.17 18.96 -5.60
C THR A 58 8.38 17.82 -6.21
N SER A 59 8.82 16.57 -5.99
CA SER A 59 8.11 15.39 -6.46
C SER A 59 6.74 15.21 -5.78
N ASP A 60 6.68 15.43 -4.47
CA ASP A 60 5.43 15.33 -3.68
C ASP A 60 4.42 16.40 -4.11
N LEU A 61 4.87 17.63 -4.36
CA LEU A 61 4.03 18.72 -4.85
C LEU A 61 3.49 18.43 -6.26
N HIS A 62 4.31 17.91 -7.15
CA HIS A 62 3.89 17.53 -8.49
C HIS A 62 2.76 16.50 -8.44
N ASP A 63 2.90 15.45 -7.66
CA ASP A 63 1.90 14.38 -7.55
C ASP A 63 0.78 14.68 -6.53
N GLY A 64 0.87 15.82 -5.82
CA GLY A 64 -0.11 16.21 -4.79
C GLY A 64 -0.14 15.27 -3.57
N SER A 65 0.85 14.38 -3.46
CA SER A 65 1.01 13.39 -2.38
C SER A 65 2.41 12.79 -2.38
N PRO A 66 3.00 12.49 -1.21
CA PRO A 66 4.24 11.73 -1.10
C PRO A 66 4.17 10.30 -1.67
N SER A 67 2.98 9.78 -1.92
CA SER A 67 2.78 8.49 -2.60
C SER A 67 3.36 8.49 -4.02
N GLY A 68 3.39 9.64 -4.71
CA GLY A 68 4.02 9.76 -6.02
C GLY A 68 5.52 9.50 -5.97
N THR A 69 6.21 10.10 -5.00
CA THR A 69 7.65 9.86 -4.77
C THR A 69 7.91 8.40 -4.38
N MET A 70 7.05 7.82 -3.54
CA MET A 70 7.14 6.40 -3.18
C MET A 70 6.97 5.50 -4.41
N LEU A 71 5.96 5.76 -5.24
CA LEU A 71 5.72 4.96 -6.44
C LEU A 71 6.85 5.04 -7.46
N LYS A 72 7.44 6.22 -7.68
CA LYS A 72 8.60 6.36 -8.56
C LYS A 72 9.75 5.46 -8.11
N PHE A 73 9.99 5.41 -6.81
CA PHE A 73 10.99 4.53 -6.22
C PHE A 73 10.62 3.05 -6.36
N VAL A 74 9.38 2.67 -6.02
CA VAL A 74 8.91 1.29 -6.09
C VAL A 74 8.88 0.78 -7.53
N ASN A 75 8.47 1.60 -8.49
CA ASN A 75 8.45 1.25 -9.91
C ASN A 75 9.86 0.87 -10.42
N GLN A 76 10.89 1.64 -10.04
CA GLN A 76 12.28 1.32 -10.40
C GLN A 76 12.72 -0.05 -9.89
N ILE A 77 12.24 -0.44 -8.70
CA ILE A 77 12.52 -1.76 -8.14
C ILE A 77 11.71 -2.83 -8.88
N ALA A 78 10.43 -2.59 -9.11
CA ALA A 78 9.51 -3.52 -9.75
C ALA A 78 9.94 -3.90 -11.17
N GLU A 79 10.53 -2.99 -11.92
CA GLU A 79 11.10 -3.22 -13.25
C GLU A 79 12.19 -4.29 -13.26
N HIS A 80 12.95 -4.44 -12.17
CA HIS A 80 13.97 -5.48 -12.03
C HIS A 80 13.41 -6.87 -11.70
N PHE A 81 12.16 -6.94 -11.29
CA PHE A 81 11.47 -8.17 -10.89
C PHE A 81 10.16 -8.37 -11.63
N PRO A 82 10.16 -8.43 -13.00
CA PRO A 82 8.92 -8.41 -13.79
C PRO A 82 7.99 -9.60 -13.53
N HIS A 83 8.52 -10.71 -13.00
CA HIS A 83 7.75 -11.92 -12.68
C HIS A 83 7.31 -11.98 -11.21
N LYS A 84 7.56 -10.95 -10.42
CA LYS A 84 7.16 -10.86 -9.01
C LYS A 84 6.22 -9.69 -8.79
N LYS A 85 5.29 -9.83 -7.86
CA LYS A 85 4.44 -8.73 -7.41
C LYS A 85 5.18 -7.93 -6.33
N ILE A 86 5.33 -6.64 -6.54
CA ILE A 86 5.96 -5.74 -5.57
C ILE A 86 4.86 -4.94 -4.88
N ALA A 87 4.60 -5.29 -3.62
CA ALA A 87 3.60 -4.60 -2.83
C ALA A 87 4.20 -3.37 -2.13
N THR A 88 3.44 -2.28 -2.10
CA THR A 88 3.77 -1.09 -1.32
C THR A 88 2.56 -0.60 -0.55
N LEU A 89 2.79 0.09 0.59
CA LEU A 89 1.71 0.56 1.43
C LEU A 89 1.16 1.90 0.94
N ALA A 90 -0.18 2.00 0.90
CA ALA A 90 -0.91 3.27 0.94
C ALA A 90 -1.32 3.51 2.41
N TYR A 91 -0.44 4.16 3.18
CA TYR A 91 -0.54 4.26 4.63
C TYR A 91 -0.05 5.62 5.13
N THR A 92 -0.74 6.21 6.07
CA THR A 92 -0.42 7.51 6.64
C THR A 92 -0.16 8.58 5.56
N TYR A 93 1.08 9.06 5.40
CA TYR A 93 1.42 10.11 4.44
C TYR A 93 1.39 9.66 2.96
N THR A 94 1.44 8.35 2.67
CA THR A 94 1.30 7.79 1.31
C THR A 94 -0.12 7.28 1.00
N ARG A 95 -1.09 7.45 1.91
CA ARG A 95 -2.46 6.91 1.72
C ARG A 95 -3.18 7.54 0.52
N LYS A 96 -3.04 8.85 0.34
CA LYS A 96 -3.65 9.54 -0.79
C LYS A 96 -2.99 9.12 -2.10
N ALA A 97 -3.78 8.77 -3.12
CA ALA A 97 -3.27 8.44 -4.44
C ALA A 97 -2.57 9.64 -5.10
N PRO A 98 -1.51 9.43 -5.88
CA PRO A 98 -0.84 10.49 -6.63
C PRO A 98 -1.67 10.92 -7.84
N LEU A 99 -1.42 12.14 -8.32
CA LEU A 99 -2.16 12.72 -9.45
C LEU A 99 -1.67 12.18 -10.82
N TYR A 100 -0.38 11.98 -10.97
CA TYR A 100 0.23 11.69 -12.28
C TYR A 100 1.00 10.38 -12.32
N THR A 101 1.72 10.05 -11.25
CA THR A 101 2.51 8.81 -11.20
C THR A 101 1.60 7.60 -11.05
N LYS A 102 1.73 6.62 -11.95
CA LYS A 102 0.98 5.36 -11.89
C LYS A 102 1.88 4.21 -11.43
N PRO A 103 1.34 3.21 -10.72
CA PRO A 103 2.06 1.98 -10.41
C PRO A 103 2.43 1.23 -11.70
N ALA A 104 3.60 0.60 -11.72
CA ALA A 104 3.93 -0.38 -12.75
C ALA A 104 2.96 -1.59 -12.69
N SER A 105 2.84 -2.34 -13.78
CA SER A 105 1.84 -3.42 -13.93
C SER A 105 1.96 -4.53 -12.87
N ASN A 106 3.14 -4.72 -12.32
CA ASN A 106 3.43 -5.70 -11.26
C ASN A 106 3.52 -5.08 -9.86
N VAL A 107 3.20 -3.79 -9.71
CA VAL A 107 3.10 -3.14 -8.40
C VAL A 107 1.70 -3.29 -7.85
N VAL A 108 1.61 -3.70 -6.59
CA VAL A 108 0.38 -3.90 -5.84
C VAL A 108 0.28 -2.87 -4.73
N ILE A 109 -0.85 -2.20 -4.62
CA ILE A 109 -1.11 -1.22 -3.59
C ILE A 109 -1.78 -1.90 -2.40
N GLN A 110 -1.11 -1.92 -1.26
CA GLN A 110 -1.68 -2.41 -0.01
C GLN A 110 -2.19 -1.23 0.82
N MET A 111 -3.50 -1.03 0.78
CA MET A 111 -4.15 0.07 1.46
C MET A 111 -4.49 -0.30 2.90
N CYS A 112 -4.03 0.52 3.85
CA CYS A 112 -4.22 0.27 5.29
C CYS A 112 -5.43 1.05 5.81
N ALA A 113 -6.40 0.33 6.38
CA ALA A 113 -7.68 0.89 6.87
C ALA A 113 -7.63 1.34 8.33
N ILE A 114 -6.46 1.75 8.85
CA ILE A 114 -6.30 2.03 10.29
C ILE A 114 -7.21 3.16 10.79
N GLU A 115 -7.46 4.17 9.96
CA GLU A 115 -8.33 5.29 10.33
C GLU A 115 -9.80 4.84 10.45
N THR A 116 -10.25 3.93 9.59
CA THR A 116 -11.61 3.39 9.64
C THR A 116 -11.81 2.55 10.90
N ALA A 117 -10.83 1.74 11.25
CA ALA A 117 -10.85 0.92 12.46
C ALA A 117 -10.86 1.76 13.76
N ARG A 118 -10.20 2.92 13.76
CA ARG A 118 -10.11 3.78 14.96
C ARG A 118 -11.31 4.70 15.15
N GLN A 119 -11.97 5.13 14.08
CA GLN A 119 -12.97 6.18 14.11
C GLN A 119 -14.41 5.68 14.03
N GLY A 120 -14.62 4.41 13.71
CA GLY A 120 -15.99 3.93 13.55
C GLY A 120 -16.10 2.53 13.01
N ILE A 121 -15.70 1.55 13.83
CA ILE A 121 -15.76 0.13 13.45
C ILE A 121 -17.16 -0.36 13.11
N ASN A 122 -18.20 0.34 13.59
CA ASN A 122 -19.60 0.02 13.34
C ASN A 122 -20.23 0.81 12.18
N PHE A 123 -19.41 1.54 11.41
CA PHE A 123 -19.87 2.34 10.29
C PHE A 123 -19.33 1.79 8.97
N PRO A 124 -20.17 1.40 8.00
CA PRO A 124 -19.69 0.89 6.72
C PRO A 124 -18.87 1.91 5.94
N ILE A 125 -17.77 1.46 5.35
CA ILE A 125 -16.89 2.31 4.52
C ILE A 125 -17.67 2.93 3.35
N ALA A 126 -18.55 2.14 2.74
CA ALA A 126 -19.31 2.56 1.56
C ALA A 126 -20.21 3.77 1.79
N THR A 127 -20.85 3.87 2.94
CA THR A 127 -21.97 4.79 3.18
C THR A 127 -21.71 5.85 4.23
N SER A 128 -20.81 5.59 5.18
CA SER A 128 -20.56 6.51 6.29
C SER A 128 -19.75 7.73 5.88
N ASN A 129 -20.18 8.90 6.30
CA ASN A 129 -19.45 10.15 6.10
C ASN A 129 -18.13 10.20 6.89
N ILE A 130 -18.03 9.48 8.00
CA ILE A 130 -16.78 9.35 8.78
C ILE A 130 -15.66 8.77 7.91
N HIS A 131 -16.00 7.88 6.99
CA HIS A 131 -15.03 7.21 6.12
C HIS A 131 -14.92 7.83 4.71
N ALA A 132 -15.51 9.00 4.47
CA ALA A 132 -15.53 9.63 3.15
C ALA A 132 -14.13 9.83 2.56
N THR A 133 -13.16 10.24 3.36
CA THR A 133 -11.77 10.44 2.92
C THR A 133 -11.10 9.12 2.55
N PHE A 134 -11.24 8.08 3.38
CA PHE A 134 -10.70 6.76 3.08
C PHE A 134 -11.32 6.17 1.81
N ARG A 135 -12.65 6.26 1.69
CA ARG A 135 -13.37 5.81 0.50
C ARG A 135 -12.90 6.54 -0.77
N LYS A 136 -12.70 7.86 -0.68
CA LYS A 136 -12.14 8.63 -1.80
C LYS A 136 -10.76 8.13 -2.20
N ASP A 137 -9.87 7.94 -1.24
CA ASP A 137 -8.50 7.45 -1.49
C ASP A 137 -8.54 6.04 -2.11
N LEU A 138 -9.40 5.15 -1.63
CA LEU A 138 -9.61 3.81 -2.18
C LEU A 138 -10.05 3.85 -3.66
N VAL A 139 -11.04 4.69 -3.97
CA VAL A 139 -11.54 4.89 -5.34
C VAL A 139 -10.46 5.48 -6.24
N ASP A 140 -9.70 6.46 -5.76
CA ASP A 140 -8.65 7.10 -6.56
C ASP A 140 -7.49 6.15 -6.85
N TRP A 141 -7.11 5.30 -5.91
CA TRP A 141 -6.15 4.22 -6.16
C TRP A 141 -6.70 3.19 -7.15
N GLY A 142 -7.97 2.80 -7.03
CA GLY A 142 -8.63 1.87 -7.95
C GLY A 142 -8.59 2.31 -9.42
N LYS A 143 -8.55 3.63 -9.68
CA LYS A 143 -8.47 4.17 -11.05
C LYS A 143 -7.10 4.05 -11.70
N ILE A 144 -6.05 3.86 -10.92
CA ILE A 144 -4.66 3.95 -11.42
C ILE A 144 -3.84 2.68 -11.22
N CYS A 145 -4.30 1.72 -10.44
CA CYS A 145 -3.58 0.47 -10.16
C CYS A 145 -4.37 -0.76 -10.61
N ASN A 146 -3.64 -1.82 -10.95
CA ASN A 146 -4.23 -3.08 -11.41
C ASN A 146 -4.71 -3.97 -10.26
N GLU A 147 -4.15 -3.79 -9.07
CA GLU A 147 -4.42 -4.64 -7.92
C GLU A 147 -4.31 -3.85 -6.62
N ILE A 148 -5.35 -3.95 -5.79
CA ILE A 148 -5.40 -3.41 -4.44
C ILE A 148 -5.60 -4.54 -3.45
N LEU A 149 -4.76 -4.57 -2.42
CA LEU A 149 -4.98 -5.34 -1.20
C LEU A 149 -5.42 -4.39 -0.10
N VAL A 150 -6.38 -4.77 0.71
CA VAL A 150 -6.78 -4.00 1.87
C VAL A 150 -6.28 -4.69 3.13
N TRP A 151 -5.47 -3.96 3.89
CA TRP A 151 -5.08 -4.36 5.23
C TRP A 151 -6.12 -3.83 6.21
N ASP A 152 -7.03 -4.69 6.58
CA ASP A 152 -8.03 -4.37 7.60
C ASP A 152 -7.48 -4.63 9.02
N TYR A 153 -8.06 -3.93 9.99
CA TYR A 153 -7.66 -4.03 11.39
C TYR A 153 -8.82 -4.60 12.18
N VAL A 154 -8.56 -5.72 12.83
CA VAL A 154 -9.56 -6.48 13.59
C VAL A 154 -9.21 -6.61 15.07
N ILE A 155 -8.31 -5.74 15.53
CA ILE A 155 -7.89 -5.69 16.95
C ILE A 155 -7.88 -4.26 17.47
N GLN A 156 -8.05 -4.13 18.78
CA GLN A 156 -7.92 -2.87 19.49
C GLN A 156 -6.51 -2.71 20.06
N PHE A 157 -5.72 -1.77 19.53
CA PHE A 157 -4.31 -1.62 19.91
C PHE A 157 -4.08 -1.21 21.37
N GLN A 158 -5.06 -0.54 21.98
CA GLN A 158 -4.97 -0.15 23.41
C GLN A 158 -5.25 -1.30 24.35
N ASN A 159 -5.96 -2.32 23.88
CA ASN A 159 -6.28 -3.52 24.65
C ASN A 159 -6.42 -4.71 23.69
N LEU A 160 -5.34 -5.44 23.48
CA LEU A 160 -5.26 -6.52 22.50
C LEU A 160 -6.16 -7.74 22.82
N VAL A 161 -6.64 -7.85 24.05
CA VAL A 161 -7.53 -8.94 24.48
C VAL A 161 -9.01 -8.54 24.47
N SER A 162 -9.32 -7.26 24.21
CA SER A 162 -10.70 -6.80 24.08
C SER A 162 -11.31 -7.28 22.77
N PRO A 163 -12.60 -7.65 22.76
CA PRO A 163 -13.32 -7.89 21.53
C PRO A 163 -13.28 -6.67 20.61
N PHE A 164 -13.16 -6.90 19.29
CA PHE A 164 -13.26 -5.88 18.26
C PHE A 164 -14.56 -6.10 17.47
N PRO A 165 -15.66 -5.44 17.88
CA PRO A 165 -17.01 -5.79 17.42
C PRO A 165 -17.32 -5.13 16.05
N ASN A 166 -16.63 -5.53 14.97
CA ASN A 166 -16.85 -5.04 13.61
C ASN A 166 -17.73 -5.95 12.74
N PHE A 167 -18.34 -6.97 13.29
CA PHE A 167 -19.12 -7.98 12.54
C PHE A 167 -20.27 -7.37 11.74
N SER A 168 -20.91 -6.33 12.27
CA SER A 168 -22.02 -5.65 11.60
C SER A 168 -21.65 -4.92 10.31
N THR A 169 -20.38 -4.61 10.10
CA THR A 169 -19.89 -3.84 8.94
C THR A 169 -18.96 -4.65 8.04
N MET A 170 -18.53 -5.83 8.46
CA MET A 170 -17.53 -6.63 7.76
C MET A 170 -17.99 -6.98 6.32
N GLN A 171 -19.21 -7.48 6.16
CA GLN A 171 -19.76 -7.84 4.85
C GLN A 171 -19.83 -6.62 3.91
N ASP A 172 -20.33 -5.50 4.41
CA ASP A 172 -20.47 -4.26 3.63
C ASP A 172 -19.10 -3.70 3.23
N ASN A 173 -18.11 -3.78 4.12
CA ASN A 173 -16.76 -3.34 3.84
C ASN A 173 -16.08 -4.21 2.78
N ILE A 174 -16.20 -5.54 2.86
CA ILE A 174 -15.69 -6.47 1.85
C ILE A 174 -16.33 -6.19 0.50
N ASN A 175 -17.65 -6.03 0.44
CA ASN A 175 -18.37 -5.70 -0.77
C ASN A 175 -17.89 -4.36 -1.35
N SER A 176 -17.72 -3.33 -0.54
CA SER A 176 -17.26 -2.01 -0.96
C SER A 176 -15.88 -2.08 -1.64
N VAL A 177 -14.94 -2.82 -1.06
CA VAL A 177 -13.60 -3.00 -1.62
C VAL A 177 -13.67 -3.77 -2.95
N SER A 178 -14.42 -4.87 -2.99
CA SER A 178 -14.60 -5.69 -4.18
C SER A 178 -15.20 -4.89 -5.35
N TYR A 179 -16.27 -4.12 -5.10
CA TYR A 179 -16.87 -3.28 -6.13
C TYR A 179 -15.96 -2.17 -6.63
N THR A 180 -15.13 -1.59 -5.77
CA THR A 180 -14.18 -0.55 -6.18
C THR A 180 -13.15 -1.11 -7.14
N HIS A 181 -12.67 -2.31 -6.88
CA HIS A 181 -11.68 -2.97 -7.72
C HIS A 181 -12.25 -3.42 -9.08
N LEU A 182 -13.47 -3.97 -9.08
CA LEU A 182 -14.13 -4.41 -10.31
C LEU A 182 -14.49 -3.25 -11.25
N ARG A 183 -14.97 -2.11 -10.72
CA ARG A 183 -15.33 -0.94 -11.53
C ARG A 183 -14.14 -0.16 -12.08
N ALA A 184 -12.96 -0.32 -11.53
CA ALA A 184 -11.77 0.34 -12.05
C ALA A 184 -11.28 -0.23 -13.38
N HIS A 185 -11.84 -1.37 -13.81
CA HIS A 185 -11.47 -2.07 -15.04
C HIS A 185 -12.58 -2.06 -16.12
N GLU A 186 -13.74 -1.44 -15.82
CA GLU A 186 -14.79 -1.13 -16.81
C GLU A 186 -14.56 0.26 -17.42
#